data_e5336a89c1a2754b4ac7c7b6e6690f6a
#
_entry.id   e5336a89c1a2754b4ac7c7b6e6690f6a
#
_cell.length_a   1.000
_cell.length_b   1.000
_cell.length_c   1.000
_cell.angle_alpha   90.00
_cell.angle_beta   90.00
_cell.angle_gamma   90.00
#
_symmetry.space_group_name_H-M   'P 1'
#
loop_
_entity.id
_entity.type
_entity.pdbx_description
1 polymer ?
#
loop_
_entity_poly.entity_id
_entity_poly.type
_entity_poly.pdbx_seq_one_letter_code
_entity_poly.pdbx_strand_id
1 'polypeptide(L)'
;MFASWTPTCYINLGPAYLIDLAHTRYTVQASQDVLLLRNTTVTSHKFGPDNLFTLKFYPGGLEAVLGINQVQFTDRLLPLTQVLPVALLAQLKQPHTFAERVALVEQFLVRAFRRSAHPDHYVRLVHDAIGEYQASGLQLNTSLVAERLFLTSKTINRYFHRVIGTSPSQYFALLRVRTALTAFVADPPAFAPSDYGYYDRSHFAKAVRHVTGQPLPAAKR
;
A
#
# COMPACT_ATOMS: atom_id res chain seq x y z
N MET A 1 -9.40 -1.58 -7.17
CA MET A 1 -8.09 -1.13 -6.62
C MET A 1 -7.11 -2.28 -6.75
N PHE A 2 -5.95 -2.09 -7.36
CA PHE A 2 -4.94 -3.16 -7.50
C PHE A 2 -3.99 -3.22 -6.30
N ALA A 3 -3.20 -4.28 -6.21
CA ALA A 3 -2.24 -4.52 -5.13
C ALA A 3 -1.30 -3.34 -4.87
N SER A 4 -0.88 -3.15 -3.66
CA SER A 4 0.08 -2.11 -3.25
C SER A 4 0.96 -2.52 -2.08
N TRP A 5 0.69 -3.69 -1.48
CA TRP A 5 1.36 -4.18 -0.27
C TRP A 5 1.38 -3.15 0.86
N THR A 6 0.31 -2.38 0.98
CA THR A 6 0.18 -1.32 1.98
C THR A 6 -1.03 -1.59 2.86
N PRO A 7 -0.83 -1.65 4.19
CA PRO A 7 -1.95 -1.70 5.13
C PRO A 7 -2.80 -0.44 4.99
N THR A 8 -4.10 -0.62 4.84
CA THR A 8 -5.04 0.48 4.69
C THR A 8 -6.19 0.32 5.68
N CYS A 9 -6.35 1.30 6.53
CA CYS A 9 -7.46 1.42 7.46
C CYS A 9 -8.59 2.19 6.77
N TYR A 10 -9.80 1.65 6.82
CA TYR A 10 -11.02 2.28 6.31
C TYR A 10 -11.94 2.58 7.47
N ILE A 11 -12.12 3.85 7.81
CA ILE A 11 -13.09 4.34 8.78
C ILE A 11 -14.34 4.69 7.99
N ASN A 12 -15.41 3.92 8.22
CA ASN A 12 -16.67 4.10 7.50
C ASN A 12 -17.52 5.20 8.14
N LEU A 13 -17.70 6.29 7.43
CA LEU A 13 -18.53 7.44 7.79
C LEU A 13 -19.84 7.47 6.98
N GLY A 14 -20.09 6.45 6.17
CA GLY A 14 -21.21 6.35 5.25
C GLY A 14 -21.99 5.04 5.37
N PRO A 15 -22.76 4.68 4.35
CA PRO A 15 -23.55 3.45 4.33
C PRO A 15 -22.70 2.18 4.28
N ALA A 16 -23.36 1.04 4.41
CA ALA A 16 -22.73 -0.27 4.19
C ALA A 16 -22.28 -0.43 2.74
N TYR A 17 -21.22 -1.23 2.52
CA TYR A 17 -20.70 -1.54 1.20
C TYR A 17 -20.11 -2.96 1.16
N LEU A 18 -19.86 -3.48 -0.05
CA LEU A 18 -19.23 -4.79 -0.22
C LEU A 18 -17.77 -4.62 -0.65
N ILE A 19 -16.93 -5.56 -0.20
CA ILE A 19 -15.53 -5.70 -0.64
C ILE A 19 -15.32 -7.13 -1.13
N ASP A 20 -14.85 -7.27 -2.37
CA ASP A 20 -14.27 -8.51 -2.86
C ASP A 20 -12.76 -8.45 -2.63
N LEU A 21 -12.25 -9.36 -1.81
CA LEU A 21 -10.83 -9.53 -1.49
C LEU A 21 -10.44 -10.98 -1.79
N ALA A 22 -9.47 -11.16 -2.68
CA ALA A 22 -9.11 -12.46 -3.23
C ALA A 22 -10.36 -13.17 -3.81
N HIS A 23 -10.83 -14.23 -3.18
CA HIS A 23 -12.01 -15.00 -3.62
C HIS A 23 -13.19 -14.89 -2.65
N THR A 24 -13.11 -13.97 -1.69
CA THR A 24 -14.12 -13.81 -0.63
C THR A 24 -14.81 -12.46 -0.73
N ARG A 25 -16.14 -12.47 -0.62
CA ARG A 25 -16.95 -11.26 -0.51
C ARG A 25 -17.26 -10.98 0.94
N TYR A 26 -16.98 -9.76 1.36
CA TYR A 26 -17.26 -9.25 2.70
C TYR A 26 -18.31 -8.14 2.63
N THR A 27 -19.24 -8.14 3.60
CA THR A 27 -20.12 -7.00 3.83
C THR A 27 -19.54 -6.15 4.95
N VAL A 28 -19.22 -4.89 4.67
CA VAL A 28 -18.80 -3.91 5.67
C VAL A 28 -20.01 -3.08 6.05
N GLN A 29 -20.46 -3.19 7.30
CA GLN A 29 -21.63 -2.47 7.80
C GLN A 29 -21.34 -0.95 7.97
N ALA A 30 -22.38 -0.14 8.02
CA ALA A 30 -22.27 1.32 8.17
C ALA A 30 -21.44 1.77 9.39
N SER A 31 -21.48 1.00 10.48
CA SER A 31 -20.70 1.31 11.70
C SER A 31 -19.34 0.60 11.77
N GLN A 32 -19.03 -0.25 10.80
CA GLN A 32 -17.85 -1.10 10.85
C GLN A 32 -16.65 -0.43 10.17
N ASP A 33 -15.53 -0.40 10.91
CA ASP A 33 -14.23 0.05 10.43
C ASP A 33 -13.33 -1.15 10.20
N VAL A 34 -12.60 -1.15 9.10
CA VAL A 34 -11.81 -2.32 8.70
C VAL A 34 -10.39 -1.97 8.30
N LEU A 35 -9.49 -2.93 8.55
CA LEU A 35 -8.13 -2.94 8.03
C LEU A 35 -8.01 -4.04 6.98
N LEU A 36 -7.34 -3.73 5.89
CA LEU A 36 -6.89 -4.74 4.95
C LEU A 36 -5.47 -4.43 4.44
N LEU A 37 -4.70 -5.48 4.21
CA LEU A 37 -3.46 -5.40 3.44
C LEU A 37 -3.83 -5.55 1.96
N ARG A 38 -3.52 -4.55 1.16
CA ARG A 38 -3.79 -4.57 -0.29
C ARG A 38 -2.71 -5.35 -1.03
N ASN A 39 -2.61 -6.64 -0.75
CA ASN A 39 -1.67 -7.56 -1.37
C ASN A 39 -2.18 -8.14 -2.70
N THR A 40 -3.49 -8.07 -2.94
CA THR A 40 -4.14 -8.48 -4.18
C THR A 40 -5.03 -7.37 -4.72
N THR A 41 -5.72 -7.62 -5.84
CA THR A 41 -6.75 -6.72 -6.36
C THR A 41 -7.96 -6.75 -5.45
N VAL A 42 -8.43 -5.56 -5.08
CA VAL A 42 -9.62 -5.36 -4.25
C VAL A 42 -10.68 -4.63 -5.05
N THR A 43 -11.90 -5.18 -5.09
CA THR A 43 -13.06 -4.52 -5.70
C THR A 43 -14.02 -4.09 -4.60
N SER A 44 -14.40 -2.82 -4.61
CA SER A 44 -15.41 -2.27 -3.70
C SER A 44 -16.69 -1.98 -4.46
N HIS A 45 -17.81 -2.50 -3.98
CA HIS A 45 -19.13 -2.26 -4.53
C HIS A 45 -19.92 -1.38 -3.55
N LYS A 46 -20.30 -0.21 -4.01
CA LYS A 46 -20.97 0.81 -3.21
C LYS A 46 -22.40 0.98 -3.70
N PHE A 47 -23.33 1.11 -2.76
CA PHE A 47 -24.76 1.22 -3.04
C PHE A 47 -25.28 2.66 -3.03
N GLY A 48 -24.38 3.64 -2.77
CA GLY A 48 -24.69 5.05 -2.70
C GLY A 48 -23.43 5.88 -2.55
N PRO A 49 -23.54 7.19 -2.26
CA PRO A 49 -22.39 8.05 -1.98
C PRO A 49 -21.58 7.47 -0.83
N ASP A 50 -20.29 7.22 -1.06
CA ASP A 50 -19.42 6.76 0.01
C ASP A 50 -18.82 7.95 0.76
N ASN A 51 -18.68 7.74 2.06
CA ASN A 51 -17.91 8.62 2.92
C ASN A 51 -16.96 7.77 3.73
N LEU A 52 -15.70 7.71 3.30
CA LEU A 52 -14.64 6.93 3.91
C LEU A 52 -13.48 7.84 4.27
N PHE A 53 -13.08 7.84 5.53
CA PHE A 53 -11.81 8.38 5.93
C PHE A 53 -10.79 7.25 5.92
N THR A 54 -9.71 7.38 5.15
CA THR A 54 -8.73 6.31 4.97
C THR A 54 -7.36 6.71 5.48
N LEU A 55 -6.74 5.82 6.27
CA LEU A 55 -5.36 5.92 6.71
C LEU A 55 -4.57 4.79 6.05
N LYS A 56 -3.54 5.15 5.31
CA LYS A 56 -2.70 4.20 4.57
C LYS A 56 -1.27 4.26 5.07
N PHE A 57 -0.76 3.11 5.48
CA PHE A 57 0.64 2.97 5.87
C PHE A 57 1.53 2.63 4.66
N TYR A 58 2.77 3.10 4.70
CA TYR A 58 3.80 2.53 3.84
C TYR A 58 4.08 1.07 4.22
N PRO A 59 4.63 0.25 3.32
CA PRO A 59 5.05 -1.10 3.66
C PRO A 59 5.98 -1.11 4.87
N GLY A 60 5.67 -1.92 5.87
CA GLY A 60 6.38 -1.93 7.17
C GLY A 60 6.06 -0.75 8.10
N GLY A 61 5.36 0.30 7.63
CA GLY A 61 5.04 1.47 8.45
C GLY A 61 4.13 1.16 9.64
N LEU A 62 3.22 0.22 9.49
CA LEU A 62 2.37 -0.24 10.59
C LEU A 62 3.20 -0.88 11.71
N GLU A 63 4.20 -1.70 11.34
CA GLU A 63 5.13 -2.32 12.30
C GLU A 63 6.04 -1.26 12.94
N ALA A 64 6.56 -0.31 12.16
CA ALA A 64 7.42 0.75 12.67
C ALA A 64 6.72 1.65 13.70
N VAL A 65 5.42 1.91 13.55
CA VAL A 65 4.68 2.85 14.40
C VAL A 65 3.92 2.14 15.52
N LEU A 66 3.29 1.00 15.23
CA LEU A 66 2.39 0.29 16.16
C LEU A 66 2.93 -1.06 16.63
N GLY A 67 4.11 -1.49 16.14
CA GLY A 67 4.68 -2.80 16.46
C GLY A 67 3.92 -3.98 15.84
N ILE A 68 3.05 -3.73 14.87
CA ILE A 68 2.16 -4.74 14.27
C ILE A 68 2.65 -5.13 12.89
N ASN A 69 3.07 -6.39 12.73
CA ASN A 69 3.55 -6.90 11.46
C ASN A 69 2.40 -7.06 10.44
N GLN A 70 2.53 -6.42 9.28
CA GLN A 70 1.51 -6.44 8.25
C GLN A 70 1.28 -7.80 7.58
N VAL A 71 2.27 -8.70 7.60
CA VAL A 71 2.20 -9.99 6.89
C VAL A 71 1.08 -10.88 7.45
N GLN A 72 0.74 -10.74 8.74
CA GLN A 72 -0.37 -11.45 9.37
C GLN A 72 -1.76 -11.09 8.80
N PHE A 73 -1.85 -10.03 8.01
CA PHE A 73 -3.11 -9.55 7.41
C PHE A 73 -3.27 -9.92 5.94
N THR A 74 -2.36 -10.74 5.41
CA THR A 74 -2.43 -11.21 4.02
C THR A 74 -3.77 -11.89 3.76
N ASP A 75 -4.45 -11.48 2.67
CA ASP A 75 -5.77 -11.99 2.25
C ASP A 75 -6.88 -11.94 3.31
N ARG A 76 -6.74 -11.03 4.29
CA ARG A 76 -7.70 -10.91 5.40
C ARG A 76 -8.24 -9.49 5.51
N LEU A 77 -9.54 -9.41 5.81
CA LEU A 77 -10.21 -8.20 6.24
C LEU A 77 -10.46 -8.30 7.74
N LEU A 78 -9.96 -7.34 8.52
CA LEU A 78 -10.01 -7.38 9.98
C LEU A 78 -10.75 -6.17 10.54
N PRO A 79 -11.42 -6.31 11.69
CA PRO A 79 -11.93 -5.17 12.45
C PRO A 79 -10.78 -4.22 12.81
N LEU A 80 -10.97 -2.93 12.55
CA LEU A 80 -9.93 -1.93 12.80
C LEU A 80 -9.63 -1.73 14.31
N THR A 81 -10.55 -2.16 15.18
CA THR A 81 -10.37 -2.20 16.64
C THR A 81 -9.22 -3.10 17.11
N GLN A 82 -8.74 -4.02 16.25
CA GLN A 82 -7.55 -4.82 16.56
C GLN A 82 -6.24 -4.03 16.41
N VAL A 83 -6.28 -2.86 15.79
CA VAL A 83 -5.09 -2.06 15.46
C VAL A 83 -5.15 -0.67 16.07
N LEU A 84 -6.32 -0.05 16.05
CA LEU A 84 -6.54 1.30 16.59
C LEU A 84 -7.49 1.26 17.80
N PRO A 85 -7.25 2.13 18.82
CA PRO A 85 -8.11 2.21 19.98
C PRO A 85 -9.55 2.58 19.61
N VAL A 86 -10.51 1.93 20.26
CA VAL A 86 -11.96 2.23 20.10
C VAL A 86 -12.26 3.71 20.33
N ALA A 87 -11.61 4.33 21.33
CA ALA A 87 -11.79 5.76 21.63
C ALA A 87 -11.38 6.66 20.46
N LEU A 88 -10.26 6.34 19.77
CA LEU A 88 -9.84 7.09 18.59
C LEU A 88 -10.85 6.93 17.45
N LEU A 89 -11.31 5.69 17.19
CA LEU A 89 -12.30 5.43 16.15
C LEU A 89 -13.61 6.16 16.41
N ALA A 90 -14.06 6.20 17.68
CA ALA A 90 -15.24 6.95 18.08
C ALA A 90 -15.08 8.46 17.86
N GLN A 91 -13.91 9.03 18.16
CA GLN A 91 -13.60 10.44 17.87
C GLN A 91 -13.61 10.73 16.37
N LEU A 92 -13.00 9.89 15.55
CA LEU A 92 -12.93 10.07 14.09
C LEU A 92 -14.32 10.06 13.42
N LYS A 93 -15.32 9.43 14.06
CA LYS A 93 -16.72 9.39 13.59
C LYS A 93 -17.55 10.61 13.96
N GLN A 94 -17.06 11.46 14.86
CA GLN A 94 -17.75 12.72 15.15
C GLN A 94 -17.74 13.64 13.91
N PRO A 95 -18.65 14.67 13.88
CA PRO A 95 -18.74 15.59 12.75
C PRO A 95 -17.53 16.54 12.68
N HIS A 96 -16.41 16.00 12.26
CA HIS A 96 -15.16 16.71 12.04
C HIS A 96 -14.92 17.01 10.56
N THR A 97 -14.15 18.04 10.28
CA THR A 97 -13.55 18.29 8.99
C THR A 97 -12.46 17.24 8.70
N PHE A 98 -12.03 17.15 7.45
CA PHE A 98 -10.91 16.27 7.07
C PHE A 98 -9.63 16.63 7.84
N ALA A 99 -9.32 17.93 7.97
CA ALA A 99 -8.12 18.41 8.67
C ALA A 99 -8.12 18.05 10.17
N GLU A 100 -9.25 18.14 10.83
CA GLU A 100 -9.38 17.75 12.25
C GLU A 100 -9.16 16.23 12.42
N ARG A 101 -9.70 15.39 11.53
CA ARG A 101 -9.44 13.94 11.55
C ARG A 101 -7.95 13.63 11.33
N VAL A 102 -7.30 14.33 10.39
CA VAL A 102 -5.86 14.19 10.16
C VAL A 102 -5.09 14.53 11.44
N ALA A 103 -5.39 15.65 12.08
CA ALA A 103 -4.72 16.06 13.32
C ALA A 103 -4.89 15.04 14.46
N LEU A 104 -6.09 14.46 14.63
CA LEU A 104 -6.33 13.39 15.62
C LEU A 104 -5.46 12.15 15.35
N VAL A 105 -5.40 11.71 14.09
CA VAL A 105 -4.60 10.56 13.69
C VAL A 105 -3.11 10.84 13.87
N GLU A 106 -2.62 11.98 13.42
CA GLU A 106 -1.20 12.38 13.57
C GLU A 106 -0.79 12.41 15.04
N GLN A 107 -1.60 13.05 15.90
CA GLN A 107 -1.32 13.09 17.32
C GLN A 107 -1.25 11.69 17.95
N PHE A 108 -2.14 10.79 17.55
CA PHE A 108 -2.11 9.40 18.01
C PHE A 108 -0.85 8.68 17.52
N LEU A 109 -0.55 8.75 16.22
CA LEU A 109 0.59 8.04 15.62
C LEU A 109 1.93 8.54 16.16
N VAL A 110 2.10 9.85 16.36
CA VAL A 110 3.30 10.43 16.96
C VAL A 110 3.49 9.93 18.40
N ARG A 111 2.42 9.86 19.19
CA ARG A 111 2.47 9.31 20.54
C ARG A 111 2.80 7.82 20.56
N ALA A 112 2.21 7.05 19.64
CA ALA A 112 2.46 5.62 19.50
C ALA A 112 3.92 5.37 19.12
N PHE A 113 4.44 6.09 18.12
CA PHE A 113 5.82 6.00 17.66
C PHE A 113 6.84 6.31 18.76
N ARG A 114 6.59 7.36 19.56
CA ARG A 114 7.46 7.72 20.70
C ARG A 114 7.48 6.67 21.81
N ARG A 115 6.44 5.85 21.92
CA ARG A 115 6.34 4.75 22.91
C ARG A 115 6.87 3.44 22.37
N SER A 116 6.92 3.29 21.05
CA SER A 116 7.46 2.11 20.40
C SER A 116 8.95 2.04 20.63
N ALA A 117 9.45 0.86 21.00
CA ALA A 117 10.87 0.58 20.82
C ALA A 117 11.22 0.80 19.35
N HIS A 118 12.42 1.34 19.07
CA HIS A 118 12.83 1.66 17.69
C HIS A 118 12.46 0.56 16.70
N PRO A 119 12.01 0.92 15.50
CA PRO A 119 11.63 -0.07 14.50
C PRO A 119 12.78 -1.05 14.28
N ASP A 120 12.42 -2.33 14.22
CA ASP A 120 13.36 -3.40 13.96
C ASP A 120 14.26 -3.05 12.76
N HIS A 121 15.53 -3.38 12.83
CA HIS A 121 16.50 -3.09 11.76
C HIS A 121 16.04 -3.63 10.40
N TYR A 122 15.24 -4.70 10.36
CA TYR A 122 14.64 -5.23 9.12
C TYR A 122 13.75 -4.21 8.42
N VAL A 123 12.93 -3.48 9.17
CA VAL A 123 12.02 -2.46 8.62
C VAL A 123 12.83 -1.34 7.98
N ARG A 124 13.88 -0.86 8.66
CA ARG A 124 14.77 0.17 8.12
C ARG A 124 15.45 -0.28 6.84
N LEU A 125 16.05 -1.48 6.83
CA LEU A 125 16.73 -2.02 5.66
C LEU A 125 15.79 -2.23 4.46
N VAL A 126 14.53 -2.59 4.70
CA VAL A 126 13.52 -2.67 3.61
C VAL A 126 13.16 -1.29 3.08
N HIS A 127 13.02 -0.29 3.95
CA HIS A 127 12.81 1.09 3.52
C HIS A 127 13.98 1.64 2.73
N ASP A 128 15.22 1.41 3.20
CA ASP A 128 16.44 1.82 2.50
C ASP A 128 16.52 1.16 1.11
N ALA A 129 16.17 -0.13 1.01
CA ALA A 129 16.14 -0.84 -0.28
C ALA A 129 15.08 -0.28 -1.25
N ILE A 130 13.92 0.11 -0.75
CA ILE A 130 12.89 0.78 -1.55
C ILE A 130 13.40 2.15 -2.00
N GLY A 131 14.03 2.90 -1.10
CA GLY A 131 14.64 4.21 -1.38
C GLY A 131 15.72 4.14 -2.46
N GLU A 132 16.67 3.18 -2.34
CA GLU A 132 17.71 2.94 -3.35
C GLU A 132 17.11 2.58 -4.73
N TYR A 133 16.09 1.74 -4.75
CA TYR A 133 15.41 1.41 -5.99
C TYR A 133 14.73 2.62 -6.63
N GLN A 134 14.06 3.46 -5.84
CA GLN A 134 13.43 4.70 -6.32
C GLN A 134 14.46 5.73 -6.79
N ALA A 135 15.53 5.94 -6.01
CA ALA A 135 16.62 6.87 -6.35
C ALA A 135 17.35 6.50 -7.65
N SER A 136 17.35 5.21 -8.02
CA SER A 136 17.92 4.72 -9.28
C SER A 136 17.02 4.97 -10.51
N GLY A 137 15.90 5.65 -10.37
CA GLY A 137 14.89 5.77 -11.44
C GLY A 137 14.16 4.46 -11.73
N LEU A 138 14.04 3.56 -10.72
CA LEU A 138 13.38 2.25 -10.82
C LEU A 138 14.10 1.26 -11.77
N GLN A 139 15.39 1.43 -11.97
CA GLN A 139 16.18 0.70 -12.98
C GLN A 139 16.96 -0.49 -12.39
N LEU A 140 17.29 -0.46 -11.09
CA LEU A 140 18.09 -1.50 -10.46
C LEU A 140 17.31 -2.82 -10.33
N ASN A 141 18.03 -3.92 -10.41
CA ASN A 141 17.52 -5.22 -10.00
C ASN A 141 17.78 -5.47 -8.50
N THR A 142 17.21 -6.53 -7.96
CA THR A 142 17.35 -6.88 -6.52
C THR A 142 18.81 -7.07 -6.09
N SER A 143 19.66 -7.65 -6.95
CA SER A 143 21.06 -7.92 -6.60
C SER A 143 21.85 -6.61 -6.47
N LEU A 144 21.65 -5.67 -7.38
CA LEU A 144 22.32 -4.36 -7.34
C LEU A 144 21.82 -3.51 -6.16
N VAL A 145 20.52 -3.58 -5.80
CA VAL A 145 20.02 -2.93 -4.60
C VAL A 145 20.65 -3.53 -3.34
N ALA A 146 20.73 -4.86 -3.27
CA ALA A 146 21.38 -5.55 -2.15
C ALA A 146 22.86 -5.16 -2.02
N GLU A 147 23.59 -5.12 -3.12
CA GLU A 147 25.00 -4.72 -3.16
C GLU A 147 25.22 -3.30 -2.62
N ARG A 148 24.41 -2.33 -3.04
CA ARG A 148 24.48 -0.94 -2.56
C ARG A 148 24.25 -0.81 -1.06
N LEU A 149 23.47 -1.73 -0.48
CA LEU A 149 23.20 -1.79 0.96
C LEU A 149 24.16 -2.71 1.72
N PHE A 150 25.21 -3.21 1.07
CA PHE A 150 26.15 -4.17 1.65
C PHE A 150 25.45 -5.44 2.18
N LEU A 151 24.38 -5.88 1.49
CA LEU A 151 23.61 -7.07 1.80
C LEU A 151 23.76 -8.13 0.71
N THR A 152 23.47 -9.39 1.07
CA THR A 152 23.27 -10.44 0.07
C THR A 152 21.86 -10.44 -0.48
N SER A 153 21.67 -10.93 -1.72
CA SER A 153 20.33 -11.11 -2.29
C SER A 153 19.44 -12.03 -1.43
N LYS A 154 20.03 -12.99 -0.73
CA LYS A 154 19.31 -13.86 0.22
C LYS A 154 18.80 -13.08 1.43
N THR A 155 19.62 -12.18 1.95
CA THR A 155 19.26 -11.35 3.11
C THR A 155 18.14 -10.38 2.79
N ILE A 156 18.25 -9.62 1.68
CA ILE A 156 17.20 -8.69 1.28
C ILE A 156 15.88 -9.41 0.98
N ASN A 157 15.93 -10.59 0.33
CA ASN A 157 14.75 -11.39 0.06
C ASN A 157 14.04 -11.82 1.37
N ARG A 158 14.80 -12.29 2.36
CA ARG A 158 14.26 -12.67 3.68
C ARG A 158 13.59 -11.49 4.38
N TYR A 159 14.18 -10.31 4.32
CA TYR A 159 13.63 -9.11 4.96
C TYR A 159 12.36 -8.62 4.27
N PHE A 160 12.31 -8.64 2.95
CA PHE A 160 11.08 -8.30 2.23
C PHE A 160 9.94 -9.26 2.56
N HIS A 161 10.18 -10.56 2.60
CA HIS A 161 9.16 -11.52 3.02
C HIS A 161 8.72 -11.30 4.47
N ARG A 162 9.65 -10.96 5.38
CA ARG A 162 9.36 -10.71 6.80
C ARG A 162 8.56 -9.43 7.02
N VAL A 163 8.87 -8.36 6.30
CA VAL A 163 8.31 -7.01 6.54
C VAL A 163 7.13 -6.71 5.63
N ILE A 164 7.19 -7.10 4.36
CA ILE A 164 6.17 -6.78 3.36
C ILE A 164 5.27 -7.98 3.08
N GLY A 165 5.83 -9.20 3.02
CA GLY A 165 5.12 -10.43 2.68
C GLY A 165 5.29 -10.87 1.22
N THR A 166 6.19 -10.22 0.47
CA THR A 166 6.49 -10.58 -0.93
C THR A 166 7.99 -10.46 -1.21
N SER A 167 8.45 -10.96 -2.35
CA SER A 167 9.85 -10.81 -2.74
C SER A 167 10.17 -9.36 -3.18
N PRO A 168 11.43 -8.91 -3.05
CA PRO A 168 11.83 -7.57 -3.51
C PRO A 168 11.59 -7.39 -5.01
N SER A 169 11.84 -8.40 -5.84
CA SER A 169 11.61 -8.31 -7.29
C SER A 169 10.14 -8.09 -7.64
N GLN A 170 9.22 -8.79 -6.97
CA GLN A 170 7.78 -8.59 -7.15
C GLN A 170 7.34 -7.21 -6.67
N TYR A 171 7.85 -6.76 -5.52
CA TYR A 171 7.53 -5.44 -5.00
C TYR A 171 8.08 -4.32 -5.91
N PHE A 172 9.30 -4.43 -6.38
CA PHE A 172 9.92 -3.46 -7.30
C PHE A 172 9.20 -3.43 -8.66
N ALA A 173 8.82 -4.57 -9.20
CA ALA A 173 8.01 -4.63 -10.41
C ALA A 173 6.65 -3.93 -10.23
N LEU A 174 5.97 -4.16 -9.10
CA LEU A 174 4.73 -3.47 -8.76
C LEU A 174 4.93 -1.95 -8.65
N LEU A 175 5.96 -1.51 -7.94
CA LEU A 175 6.28 -0.09 -7.75
C LEU A 175 6.54 0.60 -9.10
N ARG A 176 7.34 -0.04 -9.97
CA ARG A 176 7.62 0.42 -11.33
C ARG A 176 6.35 0.57 -12.17
N VAL A 177 5.49 -0.46 -12.20
CA VAL A 177 4.20 -0.41 -12.92
C VAL A 177 3.33 0.74 -12.42
N ARG A 178 3.23 0.91 -11.11
CA ARG A 178 2.41 1.96 -10.52
C ARG A 178 2.91 3.36 -10.88
N THR A 179 4.22 3.59 -10.78
CA THR A 179 4.84 4.87 -11.13
C THR A 179 4.64 5.18 -12.61
N ALA A 180 4.94 4.22 -13.48
CA ALA A 180 4.75 4.36 -14.92
C ALA A 180 3.28 4.57 -15.30
N LEU A 181 2.34 3.83 -14.67
CA LEU A 181 0.91 3.99 -14.93
C LEU A 181 0.40 5.37 -14.47
N THR A 182 0.88 5.88 -13.34
CA THR A 182 0.54 7.22 -12.87
C THR A 182 1.01 8.28 -13.87
N ALA A 183 2.23 8.20 -14.36
CA ALA A 183 2.76 9.11 -15.38
C ALA A 183 2.00 8.99 -16.71
N PHE A 184 1.71 7.77 -17.15
CA PHE A 184 0.90 7.54 -18.36
C PHE A 184 -0.49 8.14 -18.27
N VAL A 185 -1.17 8.04 -17.12
CA VAL A 185 -2.52 8.61 -16.93
C VAL A 185 -2.47 10.13 -16.85
N ALA A 186 -1.41 10.70 -16.29
CA ALA A 186 -1.22 12.15 -16.17
C ALA A 186 -0.98 12.81 -17.53
N ASP A 187 -0.11 12.23 -18.36
CA ASP A 187 0.22 12.75 -19.69
C ASP A 187 0.52 11.60 -20.67
N PRO A 188 -0.51 11.01 -21.30
CA PRO A 188 -0.34 9.91 -22.24
C PRO A 188 0.49 10.22 -23.49
N PRO A 189 0.44 11.44 -24.07
CA PRO A 189 1.27 11.83 -25.22
C PRO A 189 2.75 11.93 -24.88
N ALA A 190 3.10 12.49 -23.71
CA ALA A 190 4.50 12.66 -23.28
C ALA A 190 5.10 11.39 -22.65
N PHE A 191 4.30 10.35 -22.39
CA PHE A 191 4.77 9.14 -21.72
C PHE A 191 5.73 8.33 -22.59
N ALA A 192 6.96 8.17 -22.15
CA ALA A 192 7.97 7.31 -22.76
C ALA A 192 8.17 6.04 -21.88
N PRO A 193 7.83 4.84 -22.38
CA PRO A 193 8.01 3.59 -21.63
C PRO A 193 9.45 3.33 -21.18
N SER A 194 10.44 3.76 -21.98
CA SER A 194 11.88 3.63 -21.70
C SER A 194 12.30 4.29 -20.38
N ASP A 195 11.67 5.40 -20.01
CA ASP A 195 12.00 6.14 -18.78
C ASP A 195 11.70 5.32 -17.51
N TYR A 196 10.86 4.28 -17.67
CA TYR A 196 10.44 3.36 -16.60
C TYR A 196 11.01 1.94 -16.82
N GLY A 197 12.02 1.77 -17.68
CA GLY A 197 12.65 0.48 -17.94
C GLY A 197 11.78 -0.52 -18.71
N TYR A 198 10.83 -0.04 -19.52
CA TYR A 198 10.08 -0.86 -20.48
C TYR A 198 10.64 -0.66 -21.88
N TYR A 199 10.78 -1.77 -22.61
CA TYR A 199 11.31 -1.73 -23.99
C TYR A 199 10.39 -0.92 -24.92
N ASP A 200 9.08 -1.15 -24.81
CA ASP A 200 8.07 -0.50 -25.63
C ASP A 200 6.71 -0.41 -24.88
N ARG A 201 5.72 0.18 -25.55
CA ARG A 201 4.37 0.31 -25.01
C ARG A 201 3.66 -1.04 -24.81
N SER A 202 3.96 -2.05 -25.63
CA SER A 202 3.39 -3.39 -25.51
C SER A 202 3.90 -4.10 -24.27
N HIS A 203 5.21 -3.98 -23.99
CA HIS A 203 5.83 -4.51 -22.77
C HIS A 203 5.22 -3.83 -21.53
N PHE A 204 5.07 -2.51 -21.54
CA PHE A 204 4.40 -1.77 -20.47
C PHE A 204 2.95 -2.22 -20.29
N ALA A 205 2.17 -2.34 -21.38
CA ALA A 205 0.77 -2.78 -21.32
C ALA A 205 0.60 -4.20 -20.73
N LYS A 206 1.51 -5.12 -21.07
CA LYS A 206 1.54 -6.47 -20.48
C LYS A 206 1.81 -6.41 -18.97
N ALA A 207 2.76 -5.58 -18.54
CA ALA A 207 3.09 -5.40 -17.12
C ALA A 207 1.90 -4.79 -16.34
N VAL A 208 1.23 -3.78 -16.90
CA VAL A 208 0.00 -3.20 -16.32
C VAL A 208 -1.07 -4.27 -16.17
N ARG A 209 -1.35 -5.04 -17.23
CA ARG A 209 -2.36 -6.10 -17.18
C ARG A 209 -2.03 -7.17 -16.14
N HIS A 210 -0.77 -7.55 -16.04
CA HIS A 210 -0.31 -8.53 -15.03
C HIS A 210 -0.58 -8.05 -13.60
N VAL A 211 -0.30 -6.77 -13.31
CA VAL A 211 -0.42 -6.20 -11.95
C VAL A 211 -1.86 -5.80 -11.61
N THR A 212 -2.62 -5.28 -12.58
CA THR A 212 -3.95 -4.71 -12.33
C THR A 212 -5.09 -5.64 -12.67
N GLY A 213 -4.82 -6.69 -13.46
CA GLY A 213 -5.85 -7.54 -14.08
C GLY A 213 -6.64 -6.84 -15.21
N GLN A 214 -6.31 -5.57 -15.51
CA GLN A 214 -7.03 -4.74 -16.48
C GLN A 214 -6.12 -4.34 -17.65
N PRO A 215 -6.65 -4.14 -18.83
CA PRO A 215 -5.89 -3.58 -19.93
C PRO A 215 -5.43 -2.15 -19.63
N LEU A 216 -4.37 -1.72 -20.30
CA LEU A 216 -3.92 -0.33 -20.23
C LEU A 216 -5.09 0.59 -20.63
N PRO A 217 -5.42 1.63 -19.83
CA PRO A 217 -6.47 2.58 -20.18
C PRO A 217 -6.23 3.20 -21.56
N ALA A 218 -7.29 3.42 -22.32
CA ALA A 218 -7.19 4.19 -23.55
C ALA A 218 -6.69 5.61 -23.22
N ALA A 219 -5.74 6.12 -23.99
CA ALA A 219 -5.34 7.51 -23.88
C ALA A 219 -6.58 8.37 -24.13
N LYS A 220 -7.01 9.16 -23.15
CA LYS A 220 -8.03 10.19 -23.38
C LYS A 220 -7.42 11.16 -24.39
N ARG A 221 -8.08 11.30 -25.53
CA ARG A 221 -7.77 12.34 -26.53
C ARG A 221 -8.12 13.70 -25.98
#